data_afdc67f9e562a1fe16b44240bb6d403a
#
_entry.id   afdc67f9e562a1fe16b44240bb6d403a
#
_cell.length_a   1.000
_cell.length_b   1.000
_cell.length_c   1.000
_cell.angle_alpha   90.00
_cell.angle_beta   90.00
_cell.angle_gamma   90.00
#
_symmetry.space_group_name_H-M   'P 1'
#
loop_
_entity.id
_entity.type
_entity.pdbx_description
1 polymer ?
#
loop_
_entity_poly.entity_id
_entity_poly.type
_entity_poly.pdbx_seq_one_letter_code
_entity_poly.pdbx_strand_id
1 'polypeptide(L)'
;MQNIAEFRIIGRIGKITEHDKVTKISVAANYNRQENGEWVTDTHWNDVTLFGKLIERAAKAQKGDLVHITGRVRRTPTMLPTVGATR
;
A
#
# COMPACT_ATOMS: atom_id res chain seq x y z
N MET A 1 -3.63 -28.41 -0.33
CA MET A 1 -2.69 -27.28 -0.15
C MET A 1 -3.37 -25.98 -0.53
N GLN A 2 -3.19 -24.94 0.27
CA GLN A 2 -3.76 -23.64 0.00
C GLN A 2 -2.69 -22.71 -0.58
N ASN A 3 -3.02 -22.06 -1.68
CA ASN A 3 -2.12 -21.09 -2.29
C ASN A 3 -2.31 -19.73 -1.62
N ILE A 4 -1.23 -19.01 -1.47
CA ILE A 4 -1.24 -17.70 -0.80
C ILE A 4 -0.57 -16.67 -1.70
N ALA A 5 -1.21 -15.53 -1.86
CA ALA A 5 -0.61 -14.37 -2.49
C ALA A 5 -0.85 -13.17 -1.59
N GLU A 6 0.18 -12.78 -0.87
CA GLU A 6 0.09 -11.70 0.11
C GLU A 6 1.14 -10.63 -0.17
N PHE A 7 0.86 -9.43 0.32
CA PHE A 7 1.82 -8.35 0.28
C PHE A 7 2.03 -7.77 1.68
N ARG A 8 3.14 -7.08 1.84
CA ARG A 8 3.45 -6.37 3.05
C ARG A 8 4.14 -5.07 2.67
N ILE A 9 3.59 -3.97 3.14
CA ILE A 9 4.14 -2.65 2.84
C ILE A 9 4.36 -1.90 4.14
N ILE A 10 5.56 -1.40 4.32
CA ILE A 10 5.88 -0.48 5.41
C ILE A 10 6.37 0.79 4.75
N GLY A 11 5.67 1.88 4.99
CA GLY A 11 6.03 3.15 4.36
C GLY A 11 5.14 4.28 4.83
N ARG A 12 5.24 5.42 4.15
CA ARG A 12 4.49 6.60 4.53
C ARG A 12 3.39 6.90 3.53
N ILE A 13 2.27 7.33 4.05
CA ILE A 13 1.11 7.69 3.22
C ILE A 13 1.42 8.98 2.48
N GLY A 14 1.26 8.94 1.15
CA GLY A 14 1.43 10.11 0.32
C GLY A 14 0.11 10.76 -0.09
N LYS A 15 -0.92 9.93 -0.30
CA LYS A 15 -2.21 10.43 -0.75
C LYS A 15 -3.31 9.52 -0.27
N ILE A 16 -4.44 10.10 0.12
CA ILE A 16 -5.64 9.37 0.52
C ILE A 16 -6.78 9.84 -0.37
N THR A 17 -7.45 8.91 -1.03
CA THR A 17 -8.61 9.20 -1.88
C THR A 17 -9.79 8.40 -1.38
N GLU A 18 -10.84 9.07 -0.97
CA GLU A 18 -12.05 8.42 -0.49
C GLU A 18 -13.06 8.26 -1.62
N HIS A 19 -13.64 7.08 -1.71
CA HIS A 19 -14.75 6.75 -2.60
C HIS A 19 -15.89 6.20 -1.77
N ASP A 20 -17.07 6.03 -2.39
CA ASP A 20 -18.28 5.61 -1.67
C ASP A 20 -18.10 4.34 -0.83
N LYS A 21 -17.45 3.34 -1.37
CA LYS A 21 -17.33 2.04 -0.70
C LYS A 21 -15.91 1.60 -0.44
N VAL A 22 -14.95 2.38 -0.90
CA VAL A 22 -13.55 2.03 -0.76
C VAL A 22 -12.73 3.29 -0.52
N THR A 23 -11.60 3.12 0.12
CA THR A 23 -10.62 4.19 0.27
C THR A 23 -9.31 3.71 -0.34
N LYS A 24 -8.72 4.53 -1.17
CA LYS A 24 -7.42 4.23 -1.76
C LYS A 24 -6.35 5.08 -1.12
N ILE A 25 -5.27 4.44 -0.74
CA ILE A 25 -4.11 5.17 -0.22
C ILE A 25 -2.89 4.84 -1.07
N SER A 26 -2.05 5.85 -1.28
CA SER A 26 -0.76 5.66 -1.92
C SER A 26 0.30 5.65 -0.83
N VAL A 27 1.09 4.58 -0.78
CA VAL A 27 2.11 4.41 0.24
C VAL A 27 3.47 4.37 -0.42
N ALA A 28 4.36 5.22 0.05
CA ALA A 28 5.73 5.28 -0.44
C ALA A 28 6.61 4.35 0.39
N ALA A 29 7.19 3.37 -0.26
CA ALA A 29 8.18 2.49 0.35
C ALA A 29 9.54 2.84 -0.19
N ASN A 30 10.45 3.22 0.70
CA ASN A 30 11.79 3.63 0.32
C ASN A 30 12.76 2.48 0.48
N TYR A 31 13.57 2.24 -0.54
CA TYR A 31 14.62 1.23 -0.51
C TYR A 31 15.96 1.90 -0.74
N ASN A 32 16.91 1.56 0.12
CA ASN A 32 18.27 2.03 -0.05
C ASN A 32 19.05 1.00 -0.84
N ARG A 33 19.77 1.45 -1.84
CA ARG A 33 20.67 0.59 -2.60
C ARG A 33 22.00 1.28 -2.79
N GLN A 34 23.02 0.53 -3.04
CA GLN A 34 24.35 1.05 -3.28
C GLN A 34 24.63 1.05 -4.77
N GLU A 35 25.06 2.21 -5.27
CA GLU A 35 25.42 2.38 -6.67
C GLU A 35 26.74 3.14 -6.76
N ASN A 36 27.72 2.54 -7.38
CA ASN A 36 29.06 3.13 -7.53
C ASN A 36 29.67 3.61 -6.21
N GLY A 37 29.43 2.86 -5.13
CA GLY A 37 29.94 3.20 -3.80
C GLY A 37 29.13 4.25 -3.04
N GLU A 38 28.05 4.73 -3.62
CA GLU A 38 27.17 5.71 -2.98
C GLU A 38 25.81 5.11 -2.65
N TRP A 39 25.22 5.56 -1.55
CA TRP A 39 23.89 5.13 -1.18
C TRP A 39 22.84 5.97 -1.90
N VAL A 40 21.93 5.29 -2.57
CA VAL A 40 20.83 5.91 -3.31
C VAL A 40 19.52 5.40 -2.74
N THR A 41 18.55 6.27 -2.60
CA THR A 41 17.22 5.90 -2.14
C THR A 41 16.26 5.85 -3.31
N ASP A 42 15.66 4.67 -3.53
CA ASP A 42 14.57 4.50 -4.49
C ASP A 42 13.25 4.53 -3.75
N THR A 43 12.28 5.24 -4.29
CA THR A 43 10.94 5.30 -3.73
C THR A 43 9.99 4.55 -4.65
N HIS A 44 9.29 3.58 -4.09
CA HIS A 44 8.26 2.83 -4.81
C HIS A 44 6.91 3.18 -4.25
N TRP A 45 6.03 3.66 -5.10
CA TRP A 45 4.67 4.02 -4.73
C TRP A 45 3.75 2.84 -4.97
N ASN A 46 2.98 2.50 -3.96
CA ASN A 46 2.03 1.39 -4.02
C ASN A 46 0.65 1.90 -3.69
N ASP A 47 -0.33 1.54 -4.52
CA ASP A 47 -1.72 1.90 -4.27
C ASP A 47 -2.40 0.76 -3.53
N VAL A 48 -2.99 1.08 -2.40
CA VAL A 48 -3.68 0.11 -1.55
C VAL A 48 -5.14 0.47 -1.49
N THR A 49 -6.00 -0.50 -1.72
CA THR A 49 -7.45 -0.31 -1.63
C THR A 49 -7.96 -0.89 -0.31
N LEU A 50 -8.68 -0.08 0.44
CA LEU A 50 -9.23 -0.46 1.74
C LEU A 50 -10.72 -0.66 1.63
N PHE A 51 -11.22 -1.74 2.22
CA PHE A 51 -12.63 -2.11 2.19
C PHE A 51 -13.21 -2.24 3.58
N GLY A 52 -14.51 -2.01 3.71
CA GLY A 52 -15.26 -2.31 4.91
C GLY A 52 -14.75 -1.58 6.15
N LYS A 53 -14.51 -2.33 7.20
CA LYS A 53 -14.08 -1.76 8.48
C LYS A 53 -12.71 -1.08 8.42
N LEU A 54 -11.91 -1.41 7.43
CA LEU A 54 -10.59 -0.80 7.27
C LEU A 54 -10.71 0.68 6.90
N ILE A 55 -11.81 1.06 6.28
CA ILE A 55 -12.07 2.47 5.94
C ILE A 55 -12.15 3.30 7.21
N GLU A 56 -12.82 2.78 8.24
CA GLU A 56 -12.95 3.48 9.52
C GLU A 56 -11.61 3.62 10.22
N ARG A 57 -10.77 2.59 10.15
CA ARG A 57 -9.42 2.65 10.72
C ARG A 57 -8.55 3.66 9.98
N ALA A 58 -8.68 3.72 8.68
CA ALA A 58 -7.91 4.64 7.85
C ALA A 58 -8.38 6.08 7.99
N ALA A 59 -9.58 6.31 8.49
CA ALA A 59 -10.11 7.66 8.68
C ALA A 59 -9.26 8.50 9.63
N LYS A 60 -8.51 7.85 10.51
CA LYS A 60 -7.61 8.53 11.44
C LYS A 60 -6.20 8.73 10.87
N ALA A 61 -5.91 8.09 9.75
CA ALA A 61 -4.59 8.19 9.14
C ALA A 61 -4.47 9.48 8.33
N GLN A 62 -3.28 10.03 8.31
CA GLN A 62 -3.00 11.28 7.62
C GLN A 62 -1.80 11.12 6.70
N LYS A 63 -1.71 12.01 5.72
CA LYS A 63 -0.55 12.09 4.86
C LYS A 63 0.72 12.24 5.69
N GLY A 64 1.71 11.43 5.40
CA GLY A 64 2.98 11.42 6.12
C GLY A 64 3.07 10.38 7.23
N ASP A 65 1.95 9.75 7.61
CA ASP A 65 1.98 8.72 8.64
C ASP A 65 2.73 7.48 8.17
N LEU A 66 3.51 6.91 9.09
CA LEU A 66 4.16 5.64 8.85
C LEU A 66 3.16 4.52 9.12
N VAL A 67 2.97 3.65 8.13
CA VAL A 67 2.01 2.56 8.23
C VAL A 67 2.64 1.23 7.87
N HIS A 68 2.09 0.18 8.47
CA HIS A 68 2.43 -1.20 8.13
C HIS A 68 1.15 -1.87 7.66
N ILE A 69 1.10 -2.24 6.40
CA ILE A 69 -0.09 -2.79 5.77
C ILE A 69 0.21 -4.17 5.23
N THR A 70 -0.65 -5.14 5.55
CA THR A 70 -0.61 -6.47 4.97
C THR A 70 -1.95 -6.75 4.32
N GLY A 71 -1.95 -7.54 3.27
CA GLY A 71 -3.18 -7.86 2.58
C GLY A 71 -2.99 -8.89 1.49
N ARG A 72 -4.00 -9.03 0.67
CA ARG A 72 -3.98 -9.96 -0.45
C ARG A 72 -3.69 -9.23 -1.74
N VAL A 73 -2.94 -9.90 -2.60
CA VAL A 73 -2.71 -9.42 -3.96
C VAL A 73 -3.85 -9.91 -4.83
N ARG A 74 -4.50 -8.98 -5.53
CA ARG A 74 -5.57 -9.29 -6.46
C ARG A 74 -5.26 -8.69 -7.82
N ARG A 75 -5.68 -9.39 -8.85
CA ARG A 75 -5.63 -8.87 -10.21
C ARG A 75 -7.02 -8.39 -10.60
N THR A 76 -7.13 -7.16 -11.05
CA THR A 76 -8.40 -6.64 -11.54
C THR A 76 -8.56 -6.97 -13.03
N PRO A 77 -9.80 -6.92 -13.56
CA PRO A 77 -10.01 -7.09 -14.99
C PRO A 77 -9.31 -6.07 -15.86
N THR A 78 -8.87 -4.98 -15.29
CA THR A 78 -8.17 -3.91 -16.00
C THR A 78 -6.66 -4.10 -16.06
N MET A 79 -6.19 -5.28 -15.74
CA MET A 79 -4.80 -5.73 -15.88
C MET A 79 -3.80 -5.20 -14.85
N LEU A 80 -4.11 -4.19 -14.10
CA LEU A 80 -3.21 -3.73 -13.05
C LEU A 80 -3.48 -4.50 -11.76
N PRO A 81 -2.45 -5.00 -11.08
CA PRO A 81 -2.66 -5.67 -9.81
C PRO A 81 -3.20 -4.67 -8.79
N THR A 82 -4.24 -5.10 -8.09
CA THR A 82 -4.80 -4.33 -6.99
C THR A 82 -4.36 -4.96 -5.69
N VAL A 83 -3.90 -4.12 -4.79
CA VAL A 83 -3.43 -4.55 -3.48
C VAL A 83 -4.51 -4.20 -2.47
N GLY A 84 -5.06 -5.20 -1.80
CA GLY A 84 -6.12 -5.00 -0.82
C GLY A 84 -5.66 -5.30 0.59
N ALA A 85 -5.86 -4.40 1.51
CA ALA A 85 -5.56 -4.62 2.92
C ALA A 85 -6.71 -5.37 3.58
N THR A 86 -6.39 -6.40 4.35
CA THR A 86 -7.40 -7.27 4.97
C THR A 86 -7.28 -7.29 6.49
N ARG A 87 -7.00 -6.27 7.11
CA ARG A 87 -6.78 -6.31 8.52
C ARG A 87 -8.01 -6.23 9.38
#